data_b58cb4d78648f62dc86f6bc4c8f1f203
#
_entry.id   b58cb4d78648f62dc86f6bc4c8f1f203
#
_cell.length_a   1.000
_cell.length_b   1.000
_cell.length_c   1.000
_cell.angle_alpha   90.00
_cell.angle_beta   90.00
_cell.angle_gamma   90.00
#
_symmetry.space_group_name_H-M   'P 1'
#
loop_
_entity.id
_entity.type
_entity.pdbx_description
1 polymer ?
#
loop_
_entity_poly.entity_id
_entity_poly.type
_entity_poly.pdbx_seq_one_letter_code
_entity_poly.pdbx_strand_id
1 'polypeptide(L)'
;MDLHVVQIHYGDGRPAPDRELETTALQQAGVYDVAGGDVTFATPVLPEAKRDADRIVTLGRVCGQIAGAVADGIAAGRHVVVTGGNCSHLPGVIGGLQQAHGPAARIGLVWFDAHGDFNTPRTTLSGMLGGMPVAVSAGLCYAPWRELARQQVPLPTDRIVMVDVRNLDPDEERLIHATDVEVTRDDATLAQAVARLAEQTDLIYLHVDLDVLDASLTPTHPTKEPNGLDIPTLLRRIEIVMDTGKVGTFGLLAMYARGAEGETTMASAIEVMRGALTSWRDASKA
;
A
#
# COMPACT_ATOMS: atom_id res chain seq x y z
N MET A 1 -12.37 17.41 2.04
CA MET A 1 -12.20 16.07 1.43
C MET A 1 -12.74 15.05 2.42
N ASP A 2 -13.80 14.32 2.06
CA ASP A 2 -14.37 13.28 2.93
C ASP A 2 -13.55 11.99 2.82
N LEU A 3 -13.24 11.35 3.95
CA LEU A 3 -12.41 10.17 4.03
C LEU A 3 -13.20 8.92 4.43
N HIS A 4 -12.81 7.78 3.87
CA HIS A 4 -13.12 6.46 4.38
C HIS A 4 -11.82 5.73 4.71
N VAL A 5 -11.58 5.46 5.98
CA VAL A 5 -10.33 4.86 6.47
C VAL A 5 -10.54 3.38 6.71
N VAL A 6 -9.85 2.54 5.93
CA VAL A 6 -9.85 1.08 6.07
C VAL A 6 -8.67 0.69 6.96
N GLN A 7 -8.97 0.24 8.18
CA GLN A 7 -7.99 -0.15 9.20
C GLN A 7 -7.79 -1.66 9.18
N ILE A 8 -6.58 -2.10 8.82
CA ILE A 8 -6.26 -3.53 8.67
C ILE A 8 -5.56 -4.02 9.93
N HIS A 9 -6.21 -4.90 10.68
CA HIS A 9 -5.68 -5.50 11.92
C HIS A 9 -5.18 -6.94 11.68
N TYR A 10 -4.52 -7.16 10.54
CA TYR A 10 -3.95 -8.45 10.12
C TYR A 10 -2.49 -8.31 9.71
N GLY A 11 -1.73 -9.39 9.84
CA GLY A 11 -0.41 -9.59 9.23
C GLY A 11 -0.39 -10.93 8.51
N ASP A 12 -0.17 -10.96 7.19
CA ASP A 12 -0.14 -12.17 6.36
C ASP A 12 -1.34 -13.11 6.59
N GLY A 13 -2.54 -12.57 6.70
CA GLY A 13 -3.78 -13.33 6.92
C GLY A 13 -4.04 -13.75 8.37
N ARG A 14 -3.19 -13.40 9.34
CA ARG A 14 -3.39 -13.66 10.77
C ARG A 14 -3.79 -12.38 11.50
N PRO A 15 -4.68 -12.44 12.50
CA PRO A 15 -4.94 -11.30 13.37
C PRO A 15 -3.64 -10.77 13.99
N ALA A 16 -3.47 -9.46 13.95
CA ALA A 16 -2.30 -8.77 14.47
C ALA A 16 -2.76 -7.60 15.38
N PRO A 17 -2.96 -7.84 16.70
CA PRO A 17 -3.48 -6.83 17.63
C PRO A 17 -2.64 -5.54 17.67
N ASP A 18 -1.33 -5.64 17.45
CA ASP A 18 -0.45 -4.47 17.42
C ASP A 18 -0.85 -3.47 16.32
N ARG A 19 -1.48 -3.95 15.22
CA ARG A 19 -1.98 -3.09 14.15
C ARG A 19 -3.17 -2.23 14.59
N GLU A 20 -3.98 -2.74 15.51
CA GLU A 20 -5.05 -1.97 16.14
C GLU A 20 -4.48 -0.82 16.98
N LEU A 21 -3.39 -1.06 17.72
CA LEU A 21 -2.72 -0.01 18.50
C LEU A 21 -2.16 1.08 17.57
N GLU A 22 -1.54 0.71 16.46
CA GLU A 22 -0.99 1.64 15.48
C GLU A 22 -2.07 2.51 14.82
N THR A 23 -3.15 1.89 14.35
CA THR A 23 -4.27 2.63 13.72
C THR A 23 -5.01 3.51 14.73
N THR A 24 -5.12 3.07 15.99
CA THR A 24 -5.68 3.85 17.09
C THR A 24 -4.79 5.07 17.39
N ALA A 25 -3.46 4.89 17.40
CA ALA A 25 -2.52 5.99 17.63
C ALA A 25 -2.61 7.06 16.53
N LEU A 26 -2.73 6.67 15.25
CA LEU A 26 -2.98 7.61 14.15
C LEU A 26 -4.28 8.41 14.38
N GLN A 27 -5.36 7.72 14.76
CA GLN A 27 -6.64 8.36 15.02
C GLN A 27 -6.56 9.33 16.21
N GLN A 28 -5.95 8.91 17.33
CA GLN A 28 -5.76 9.76 18.51
C GLN A 28 -4.87 10.98 18.24
N ALA A 29 -3.90 10.86 17.34
CA ALA A 29 -3.08 11.97 16.89
C ALA A 29 -3.83 12.96 16.00
N GLY A 30 -5.10 12.71 15.62
CA GLY A 30 -5.89 13.59 14.77
C GLY A 30 -5.33 13.75 13.35
N VAL A 31 -4.65 12.71 12.82
CA VAL A 31 -4.01 12.81 11.49
C VAL A 31 -5.00 13.02 10.36
N TYR A 32 -6.24 12.55 10.53
CA TYR A 32 -7.30 12.64 9.52
C TYR A 32 -8.00 14.00 9.50
N ASP A 33 -7.84 14.81 10.56
CA ASP A 33 -8.47 16.13 10.68
C ASP A 33 -8.00 17.11 9.59
N VAL A 34 -6.78 16.89 9.07
CA VAL A 34 -6.22 17.71 7.97
C VAL A 34 -7.03 17.61 6.68
N ALA A 35 -7.82 16.57 6.50
CA ALA A 35 -8.71 16.43 5.34
C ALA A 35 -9.84 17.46 5.34
N GLY A 36 -10.26 17.95 6.51
CA GLY A 36 -11.25 19.01 6.69
C GLY A 36 -12.70 18.61 6.36
N GLY A 37 -12.96 17.34 6.09
CA GLY A 37 -14.28 16.78 5.82
C GLY A 37 -14.65 15.67 6.82
N ASP A 38 -15.74 14.96 6.54
CA ASP A 38 -16.19 13.83 7.35
C ASP A 38 -15.23 12.63 7.23
N VAL A 39 -15.02 11.92 8.33
CA VAL A 39 -14.17 10.71 8.37
C VAL A 39 -15.00 9.53 8.85
N THR A 40 -15.00 8.45 8.07
CA THR A 40 -15.61 7.17 8.45
C THR A 40 -14.53 6.10 8.53
N PHE A 41 -14.76 5.09 9.38
CA PHE A 41 -13.81 4.01 9.60
C PHE A 41 -14.44 2.66 9.30
N ALA A 42 -13.66 1.75 8.71
CA ALA A 42 -14.01 0.35 8.53
C ALA A 42 -12.85 -0.52 8.98
N THR A 43 -13.15 -1.58 9.74
CA THR A 43 -12.18 -2.59 10.17
C THR A 43 -12.61 -3.94 9.60
N PRO A 44 -12.04 -4.35 8.45
CA PRO A 44 -12.39 -5.62 7.82
C PRO A 44 -12.04 -6.81 8.73
N VAL A 45 -12.99 -7.72 8.92
CA VAL A 45 -12.81 -8.91 9.76
C VAL A 45 -13.14 -10.17 8.97
N LEU A 46 -12.23 -11.13 8.97
CA LEU A 46 -12.50 -12.48 8.50
C LEU A 46 -12.98 -13.35 9.67
N PRO A 47 -14.25 -13.82 9.66
CA PRO A 47 -14.75 -14.73 10.68
C PRO A 47 -13.87 -15.98 10.80
N GLU A 48 -13.65 -16.47 12.02
CA GLU A 48 -12.78 -17.63 12.27
C GLU A 48 -13.22 -18.87 11.48
N ALA A 49 -14.52 -19.11 11.39
CA ALA A 49 -15.09 -20.21 10.61
C ALA A 49 -14.78 -20.15 9.09
N LYS A 50 -14.32 -19.00 8.60
CA LYS A 50 -13.92 -18.81 7.20
C LYS A 50 -12.41 -18.89 6.99
N ARG A 51 -11.62 -19.12 8.04
CA ARG A 51 -10.19 -19.37 7.92
C ARG A 51 -9.95 -20.76 7.34
N ASP A 52 -8.84 -20.92 6.64
CA ASP A 52 -8.43 -22.16 6.01
C ASP A 52 -7.11 -22.64 6.60
N ALA A 53 -6.81 -23.92 6.49
CA ALA A 53 -5.50 -24.47 6.82
C ALA A 53 -4.44 -23.96 5.84
N ASP A 54 -4.81 -23.74 4.58
CA ASP A 54 -3.96 -23.08 3.60
C ASP A 54 -3.89 -21.57 3.89
N ARG A 55 -2.67 -21.13 4.18
CA ARG A 55 -2.37 -19.74 4.50
C ARG A 55 -2.65 -18.78 3.33
N ILE A 56 -2.44 -19.22 2.10
CA ILE A 56 -2.70 -18.41 0.90
C ILE A 56 -4.21 -18.18 0.75
N VAL A 57 -5.01 -19.22 0.97
CA VAL A 57 -6.48 -19.13 0.94
C VAL A 57 -7.00 -18.19 2.03
N THR A 58 -6.48 -18.32 3.25
CA THR A 58 -6.87 -17.44 4.36
C THR A 58 -6.48 -15.99 4.08
N LEU A 59 -5.27 -15.74 3.61
CA LEU A 59 -4.80 -14.39 3.25
C LEU A 59 -5.66 -13.79 2.12
N GLY A 60 -5.95 -14.56 1.07
CA GLY A 60 -6.84 -14.12 -0.01
C GLY A 60 -8.24 -13.75 0.50
N ARG A 61 -8.81 -14.53 1.44
CA ARG A 61 -10.10 -14.21 2.07
C ARG A 61 -10.06 -12.95 2.93
N VAL A 62 -8.97 -12.70 3.68
CA VAL A 62 -8.75 -11.43 4.40
C VAL A 62 -8.72 -10.27 3.40
N CYS A 63 -7.93 -10.40 2.34
CA CYS A 63 -7.90 -9.41 1.26
C CYS A 63 -9.28 -9.18 0.63
N GLY A 64 -10.12 -10.21 0.51
CA GLY A 64 -11.49 -10.10 0.04
C GLY A 64 -12.42 -9.28 0.95
N GLN A 65 -12.18 -9.28 2.28
CA GLN A 65 -12.88 -8.38 3.21
C GLN A 65 -12.38 -6.93 3.04
N ILE A 66 -11.08 -6.74 2.86
CA ILE A 66 -10.48 -5.43 2.58
C ILE A 66 -11.05 -4.86 1.28
N ALA A 67 -11.15 -5.68 0.23
CA ALA A 67 -11.72 -5.27 -1.04
C ALA A 67 -13.16 -4.75 -0.89
N GLY A 68 -13.98 -5.41 -0.06
CA GLY A 68 -15.32 -4.92 0.25
C GLY A 68 -15.30 -3.54 0.89
N ALA A 69 -14.49 -3.35 1.94
CA ALA A 69 -14.40 -2.07 2.65
C ALA A 69 -13.89 -0.93 1.75
N VAL A 70 -12.90 -1.19 0.90
CA VAL A 70 -12.40 -0.20 -0.10
C VAL A 70 -13.51 0.18 -1.07
N ALA A 71 -14.22 -0.82 -1.63
CA ALA A 71 -15.31 -0.58 -2.57
C ALA A 71 -16.47 0.20 -1.95
N ASP A 72 -16.83 -0.08 -0.69
CA ASP A 72 -17.88 0.61 0.05
C ASP A 72 -17.54 2.09 0.25
N GLY A 73 -16.29 2.42 0.58
CA GLY A 73 -15.82 3.80 0.69
C GLY A 73 -15.93 4.57 -0.62
N ILE A 74 -15.52 3.96 -1.72
CA ILE A 74 -15.60 4.56 -3.07
C ILE A 74 -17.07 4.74 -3.48
N ALA A 75 -17.92 3.73 -3.25
CA ALA A 75 -19.35 3.81 -3.55
C ALA A 75 -20.07 4.92 -2.75
N ALA A 76 -19.55 5.25 -1.56
CA ALA A 76 -20.02 6.39 -0.77
C ALA A 76 -19.48 7.75 -1.25
N GLY A 77 -18.71 7.81 -2.35
CA GLY A 77 -18.09 9.02 -2.90
C GLY A 77 -16.96 9.59 -2.04
N ARG A 78 -16.31 8.75 -1.22
CA ARG A 78 -15.25 9.17 -0.31
C ARG A 78 -13.86 8.83 -0.86
N HIS A 79 -12.88 9.60 -0.48
CA HIS A 79 -11.47 9.25 -0.69
C HIS A 79 -11.08 8.13 0.29
N VAL A 80 -10.45 7.09 -0.21
CA VAL A 80 -10.14 5.91 0.59
C VAL A 80 -8.70 5.94 1.07
N VAL A 81 -8.51 5.85 2.39
CA VAL A 81 -7.22 5.64 3.04
C VAL A 81 -7.15 4.22 3.57
N VAL A 82 -6.06 3.51 3.29
CA VAL A 82 -5.79 2.17 3.83
C VAL A 82 -4.63 2.25 4.80
N THR A 83 -4.77 1.70 6.01
CA THR A 83 -3.71 1.78 7.02
C THR A 83 -3.67 0.55 7.93
N GLY A 84 -2.56 0.36 8.63
CA GLY A 84 -2.29 -0.88 9.37
C GLY A 84 -1.84 -2.00 8.45
N GLY A 85 -1.92 -3.24 8.91
CA GLY A 85 -1.53 -4.39 8.11
C GLY A 85 -0.08 -4.38 7.64
N ASN A 86 0.15 -4.96 6.46
CA ASN A 86 1.43 -4.95 5.73
C ASN A 86 1.18 -5.10 4.22
N CYS A 87 2.24 -5.13 3.44
CA CYS A 87 2.22 -5.19 1.99
C CYS A 87 1.44 -6.37 1.40
N SER A 88 1.33 -7.50 2.12
CA SER A 88 0.54 -8.66 1.68
C SER A 88 -0.95 -8.37 1.42
N HIS A 89 -1.45 -7.20 1.81
CA HIS A 89 -2.85 -6.80 1.61
C HIS A 89 -3.12 -6.05 0.30
N LEU A 90 -2.07 -5.75 -0.52
CA LEU A 90 -2.20 -5.08 -1.83
C LEU A 90 -3.28 -5.69 -2.73
N PRO A 91 -3.36 -7.04 -2.94
CA PRO A 91 -4.39 -7.60 -3.82
C PRO A 91 -5.81 -7.27 -3.38
N GLY A 92 -6.04 -7.08 -2.06
CA GLY A 92 -7.33 -6.65 -1.51
C GLY A 92 -7.68 -5.22 -1.88
N VAL A 93 -6.71 -4.31 -1.88
CA VAL A 93 -6.93 -2.91 -2.28
C VAL A 93 -7.24 -2.83 -3.76
N ILE A 94 -6.43 -3.48 -4.62
CA ILE A 94 -6.67 -3.53 -6.07
C ILE A 94 -8.02 -4.21 -6.38
N GLY A 95 -8.35 -5.30 -5.67
CA GLY A 95 -9.64 -5.98 -5.80
C GLY A 95 -10.83 -5.06 -5.47
N GLY A 96 -10.70 -4.22 -4.44
CA GLY A 96 -11.70 -3.22 -4.07
C GLY A 96 -11.87 -2.13 -5.12
N LEU A 97 -10.78 -1.65 -5.70
CA LEU A 97 -10.80 -0.71 -6.82
C LEU A 97 -11.48 -1.31 -8.05
N GLN A 98 -11.18 -2.57 -8.40
CA GLN A 98 -11.85 -3.26 -9.51
C GLN A 98 -13.34 -3.53 -9.20
N GLN A 99 -13.70 -3.79 -7.95
CA GLN A 99 -15.10 -3.97 -7.57
C GLN A 99 -15.89 -2.66 -7.71
N ALA A 100 -15.30 -1.52 -7.36
CA ALA A 100 -15.96 -0.21 -7.40
C ALA A 100 -16.03 0.37 -8.83
N HIS A 101 -14.96 0.25 -9.60
CA HIS A 101 -14.84 0.90 -10.93
C HIS A 101 -15.04 -0.07 -12.09
N GLY A 102 -15.21 -1.37 -11.80
CA GLY A 102 -15.26 -2.44 -12.79
C GLY A 102 -13.88 -3.03 -13.13
N PRO A 103 -13.86 -4.29 -13.59
CA PRO A 103 -12.60 -4.99 -13.89
C PRO A 103 -11.82 -4.42 -15.09
N ALA A 104 -12.48 -3.62 -15.91
CA ALA A 104 -11.86 -2.93 -17.04
C ALA A 104 -11.19 -1.60 -16.68
N ALA A 105 -11.34 -1.12 -15.43
CA ALA A 105 -10.71 0.10 -14.96
C ALA A 105 -9.18 0.00 -15.06
N ARG A 106 -8.56 1.04 -15.61
CA ARG A 106 -7.11 1.12 -15.76
C ARG A 106 -6.52 1.66 -14.48
N ILE A 107 -6.13 0.74 -13.59
CA ILE A 107 -5.53 1.07 -12.29
C ILE A 107 -4.01 1.16 -12.44
N GLY A 108 -3.41 2.23 -11.95
CA GLY A 108 -1.98 2.39 -11.74
C GLY A 108 -1.59 2.10 -10.30
N LEU A 109 -0.36 1.62 -10.09
CA LEU A 109 0.25 1.42 -8.79
C LEU A 109 1.52 2.26 -8.70
N VAL A 110 1.61 3.12 -7.69
CA VAL A 110 2.88 3.73 -7.27
C VAL A 110 3.26 3.14 -5.93
N TRP A 111 4.41 2.47 -5.89
CA TRP A 111 4.87 1.63 -4.80
C TRP A 111 6.11 2.22 -4.14
N PHE A 112 5.95 2.87 -2.99
CA PHE A 112 7.04 3.37 -2.17
C PHE A 112 7.43 2.31 -1.15
N ASP A 113 8.65 1.78 -1.24
CA ASP A 113 9.10 0.67 -0.41
C ASP A 113 10.64 0.54 -0.53
N ALA A 114 11.30 0.02 0.49
CA ALA A 114 12.70 -0.41 0.38
C ALA A 114 12.85 -1.66 -0.49
N HIS A 115 11.77 -2.46 -0.63
CA HIS A 115 11.72 -3.75 -1.30
C HIS A 115 10.86 -3.69 -2.57
N GLY A 116 11.06 -4.66 -3.46
CA GLY A 116 10.23 -4.77 -4.68
C GLY A 116 8.89 -5.42 -4.45
N ASP A 117 8.81 -6.29 -3.43
CA ASP A 117 7.66 -7.15 -3.16
C ASP A 117 7.15 -7.87 -4.43
N PHE A 118 8.09 -8.08 -5.35
CA PHE A 118 7.88 -8.66 -6.68
C PHE A 118 8.40 -10.11 -6.76
N ASN A 119 8.74 -10.67 -5.61
CA ASN A 119 9.14 -12.07 -5.52
C ASN A 119 8.00 -13.03 -5.85
N THR A 120 8.37 -14.16 -6.38
CA THR A 120 7.53 -15.34 -6.55
C THR A 120 8.05 -16.47 -5.67
N PRO A 121 7.34 -17.59 -5.49
CA PRO A 121 7.88 -18.76 -4.80
C PRO A 121 9.18 -19.33 -5.40
N ARG A 122 9.51 -18.92 -6.62
CA ARG A 122 10.72 -19.37 -7.33
C ARG A 122 11.90 -18.42 -7.22
N THR A 123 11.66 -17.16 -6.88
CA THR A 123 12.69 -16.11 -6.82
C THR A 123 13.07 -15.73 -5.40
N THR A 124 12.15 -15.90 -4.44
CA THR A 124 12.36 -15.48 -3.05
C THR A 124 13.43 -16.32 -2.33
N LEU A 125 14.29 -15.66 -1.58
CA LEU A 125 15.24 -16.29 -0.68
C LEU A 125 14.63 -16.59 0.70
N SER A 126 13.69 -15.76 1.16
CA SER A 126 13.10 -15.85 2.50
C SER A 126 11.82 -16.69 2.57
N GLY A 127 11.08 -16.83 1.46
CA GLY A 127 9.75 -17.41 1.42
C GLY A 127 8.67 -16.54 2.09
N MET A 128 8.96 -15.30 2.44
CA MET A 128 8.00 -14.38 3.07
C MET A 128 6.90 -13.97 2.09
N LEU A 129 5.64 -14.12 2.52
CA LEU A 129 4.49 -13.70 1.70
C LEU A 129 4.44 -12.16 1.54
N GLY A 130 4.92 -11.42 2.54
CA GLY A 130 5.04 -9.96 2.45
C GLY A 130 5.87 -9.48 1.27
N GLY A 131 6.87 -10.25 0.81
CA GLY A 131 7.71 -9.91 -0.34
C GLY A 131 7.14 -10.33 -1.70
N MET A 132 5.83 -10.63 -1.82
CA MET A 132 5.24 -11.17 -3.06
C MET A 132 3.99 -10.43 -3.58
N PRO A 133 3.36 -9.47 -2.86
CA PRO A 133 2.03 -8.99 -3.20
C PRO A 133 1.97 -8.25 -4.55
N VAL A 134 3.04 -7.59 -4.96
CA VAL A 134 3.08 -6.92 -6.27
C VAL A 134 3.11 -7.96 -7.39
N ALA A 135 3.92 -9.01 -7.28
CA ALA A 135 3.93 -10.13 -8.23
C ALA A 135 2.59 -10.88 -8.26
N VAL A 136 1.94 -11.08 -7.10
CA VAL A 136 0.58 -11.66 -7.02
C VAL A 136 -0.42 -10.78 -7.76
N SER A 137 -0.40 -9.48 -7.52
CA SER A 137 -1.29 -8.52 -8.19
C SER A 137 -1.04 -8.44 -9.69
N ALA A 138 0.23 -8.60 -10.12
CA ALA A 138 0.60 -8.70 -11.53
C ALA A 138 0.24 -10.06 -12.17
N GLY A 139 -0.26 -11.03 -11.38
CA GLY A 139 -0.69 -12.35 -11.89
C GLY A 139 0.44 -13.36 -12.09
N LEU A 140 1.63 -13.10 -11.54
CA LEU A 140 2.83 -13.95 -11.75
C LEU A 140 2.86 -15.17 -10.82
N CYS A 141 2.15 -15.12 -9.69
CA CYS A 141 2.08 -16.24 -8.75
C CYS A 141 0.78 -16.20 -7.94
N TYR A 142 0.52 -17.26 -7.18
CA TYR A 142 -0.58 -17.40 -6.22
C TYR A 142 -1.94 -16.87 -6.70
N ALA A 143 -2.42 -17.33 -7.87
CA ALA A 143 -3.74 -16.98 -8.39
C ALA A 143 -4.87 -17.09 -7.37
N PRO A 144 -4.93 -18.14 -6.48
CA PRO A 144 -5.96 -18.21 -5.45
C PRO A 144 -5.96 -17.01 -4.47
N TRP A 145 -4.78 -16.46 -4.11
CA TRP A 145 -4.71 -15.28 -3.27
C TRP A 145 -5.34 -14.07 -3.97
N ARG A 146 -4.94 -13.81 -5.23
CA ARG A 146 -5.46 -12.71 -6.04
C ARG A 146 -6.97 -12.82 -6.27
N GLU A 147 -7.47 -14.00 -6.63
CA GLU A 147 -8.89 -14.24 -6.94
C GLU A 147 -9.77 -14.10 -5.71
N LEU A 148 -9.37 -14.67 -4.55
CA LEU A 148 -10.07 -14.52 -3.29
C LEU A 148 -10.05 -13.09 -2.76
N ALA A 149 -9.02 -12.30 -3.12
CA ALA A 149 -8.94 -10.86 -2.90
C ALA A 149 -9.89 -10.05 -3.80
N ARG A 150 -10.69 -10.70 -4.66
CA ARG A 150 -11.59 -10.11 -5.64
C ARG A 150 -10.89 -9.28 -6.74
N GLN A 151 -9.60 -9.43 -6.87
CA GLN A 151 -8.84 -8.86 -7.98
C GLN A 151 -9.01 -9.80 -9.20
N GLN A 152 -9.95 -9.46 -10.07
CA GLN A 152 -10.33 -10.30 -11.22
C GLN A 152 -9.29 -10.25 -12.34
N VAL A 153 -8.76 -9.06 -12.63
CA VAL A 153 -7.79 -8.82 -13.68
C VAL A 153 -6.41 -8.54 -13.05
N PRO A 154 -5.36 -9.22 -13.49
CA PRO A 154 -4.00 -8.87 -13.08
C PRO A 154 -3.67 -7.42 -13.41
N LEU A 155 -2.85 -6.79 -12.57
CA LEU A 155 -2.33 -5.45 -12.82
C LEU A 155 -1.21 -5.54 -13.87
N PRO A 156 -1.33 -4.88 -15.04
CA PRO A 156 -0.28 -4.86 -16.03
C PRO A 156 1.00 -4.21 -15.50
N THR A 157 2.16 -4.78 -15.82
CA THR A 157 3.44 -4.32 -15.26
C THR A 157 3.86 -2.93 -15.74
N ASP A 158 3.40 -2.51 -16.92
CA ASP A 158 3.55 -1.14 -17.47
C ASP A 158 2.76 -0.07 -16.69
N ARG A 159 1.93 -0.50 -15.72
CA ARG A 159 1.18 0.38 -14.81
C ARG A 159 1.70 0.34 -13.37
N ILE A 160 2.93 -0.10 -13.18
CA ILE A 160 3.59 -0.17 -11.87
C ILE A 160 4.82 0.71 -11.89
N VAL A 161 4.87 1.69 -10.98
CA VAL A 161 6.05 2.51 -10.71
C VAL A 161 6.53 2.21 -9.29
N MET A 162 7.75 1.71 -9.17
CA MET A 162 8.42 1.45 -7.89
C MET A 162 9.34 2.62 -7.53
N VAL A 163 9.30 3.05 -6.28
CA VAL A 163 10.04 4.22 -5.80
C VAL A 163 10.94 3.81 -4.65
N ASP A 164 12.22 4.06 -4.82
CA ASP A 164 13.29 3.85 -3.83
C ASP A 164 13.55 2.38 -3.45
N VAL A 165 13.09 1.43 -4.23
CA VAL A 165 13.43 0.01 -4.00
C VAL A 165 14.95 -0.16 -4.08
N ARG A 166 15.55 -0.66 -2.99
CA ARG A 166 17.01 -0.69 -2.82
C ARG A 166 17.54 -2.01 -2.25
N ASN A 167 16.68 -2.85 -1.68
CA ASN A 167 17.01 -4.20 -1.23
C ASN A 167 16.17 -5.22 -1.98
N LEU A 168 16.75 -5.89 -2.97
CA LEU A 168 16.10 -6.85 -3.85
C LEU A 168 16.85 -8.18 -3.80
N ASP A 169 16.10 -9.29 -3.78
CA ASP A 169 16.68 -10.60 -4.06
C ASP A 169 17.20 -10.64 -5.52
N PRO A 170 18.34 -11.28 -5.83
CA PRO A 170 18.93 -11.23 -7.18
C PRO A 170 17.99 -11.72 -8.29
N ASP A 171 17.14 -12.71 -8.01
CA ASP A 171 16.19 -13.24 -8.99
C ASP A 171 14.93 -12.38 -9.08
N GLU A 172 14.57 -11.67 -8.01
CA GLU A 172 13.52 -10.63 -8.02
C GLU A 172 13.94 -9.44 -8.89
N GLU A 173 15.16 -8.94 -8.73
CA GLU A 173 15.70 -7.84 -9.55
C GLU A 173 15.68 -8.20 -11.04
N ARG A 174 16.10 -9.43 -11.39
CA ARG A 174 16.02 -9.92 -12.76
C ARG A 174 14.58 -9.99 -13.28
N LEU A 175 13.64 -10.41 -12.41
CA LEU A 175 12.23 -10.49 -12.77
C LEU A 175 11.65 -9.10 -13.01
N ILE A 176 11.95 -8.11 -12.17
CA ILE A 176 11.55 -6.71 -12.36
C ILE A 176 12.07 -6.20 -13.71
N HIS A 177 13.35 -6.38 -14.00
CA HIS A 177 13.97 -5.95 -15.27
C HIS A 177 13.47 -6.74 -16.51
N ALA A 178 12.86 -7.88 -16.34
CA ALA A 178 12.23 -8.65 -17.43
C ALA A 178 10.77 -8.25 -17.71
N THR A 179 10.25 -7.27 -16.97
CA THR A 179 8.89 -6.73 -17.12
C THR A 179 8.94 -5.24 -17.48
N ASP A 180 7.78 -4.62 -17.63
CA ASP A 180 7.66 -3.19 -17.93
C ASP A 180 7.52 -2.33 -16.66
N VAL A 181 7.82 -2.87 -15.47
CA VAL A 181 7.84 -2.13 -14.21
C VAL A 181 8.88 -1.02 -14.27
N GLU A 182 8.48 0.20 -13.96
CA GLU A 182 9.40 1.34 -13.92
C GLU A 182 9.92 1.56 -12.49
N VAL A 183 11.25 1.64 -12.33
CA VAL A 183 11.91 1.87 -11.03
C VAL A 183 12.53 3.26 -11.02
N THR A 184 12.18 4.08 -10.03
CA THR A 184 12.65 5.46 -9.88
C THR A 184 13.34 5.67 -8.54
N ARG A 185 14.37 6.54 -8.52
CA ARG A 185 15.16 6.85 -7.30
C ARG A 185 15.34 8.34 -7.05
N ASP A 186 14.92 9.18 -7.97
CA ASP A 186 15.01 10.64 -7.84
C ASP A 186 13.69 11.30 -8.28
N ASP A 187 13.53 12.57 -7.93
CA ASP A 187 12.31 13.33 -8.14
C ASP A 187 12.00 13.55 -9.63
N ALA A 188 13.02 13.71 -10.47
CA ALA A 188 12.84 14.00 -11.89
C ALA A 188 12.37 12.76 -12.65
N THR A 189 12.96 11.60 -12.39
CA THR A 189 12.55 10.32 -12.97
C THR A 189 11.18 9.91 -12.46
N LEU A 190 10.87 10.14 -11.18
CA LEU A 190 9.54 9.90 -10.61
C LEU A 190 8.48 10.77 -11.31
N ALA A 191 8.71 12.08 -11.44
CA ALA A 191 7.75 12.98 -12.08
C ALA A 191 7.43 12.55 -13.53
N GLN A 192 8.44 12.09 -14.28
CA GLN A 192 8.23 11.58 -15.63
C GLN A 192 7.44 10.27 -15.65
N ALA A 193 7.77 9.34 -14.73
CA ALA A 193 7.11 8.04 -14.63
C ALA A 193 5.63 8.19 -14.28
N VAL A 194 5.31 9.00 -13.24
CA VAL A 194 3.92 9.18 -12.82
C VAL A 194 3.10 10.00 -13.82
N ALA A 195 3.71 10.91 -14.59
CA ALA A 195 3.04 11.60 -15.68
C ALA A 195 2.60 10.60 -16.77
N ARG A 196 3.50 9.70 -17.20
CA ARG A 196 3.15 8.62 -18.15
C ARG A 196 2.08 7.68 -17.58
N LEU A 197 2.21 7.31 -16.31
CA LEU A 197 1.23 6.47 -15.62
C LEU A 197 -0.15 7.12 -15.61
N ALA A 198 -0.22 8.41 -15.30
CA ALA A 198 -1.48 9.18 -15.25
C ALA A 198 -2.20 9.25 -16.61
N GLU A 199 -1.46 9.31 -17.73
CA GLU A 199 -2.03 9.26 -19.09
C GLU A 199 -2.63 7.88 -19.43
N GLN A 200 -2.04 6.81 -18.88
CA GLN A 200 -2.43 5.43 -19.18
C GLN A 200 -3.51 4.88 -18.24
N THR A 201 -3.81 5.57 -17.14
CA THR A 201 -4.68 5.06 -16.07
C THR A 201 -5.88 5.96 -15.80
N ASP A 202 -6.94 5.37 -15.28
CA ASP A 202 -8.13 6.09 -14.83
C ASP A 202 -7.95 6.59 -13.40
N LEU A 203 -7.23 5.82 -12.58
CA LEU A 203 -6.91 6.12 -11.19
C LEU A 203 -5.59 5.46 -10.78
N ILE A 204 -4.98 6.00 -9.73
CA ILE A 204 -3.72 5.49 -9.13
C ILE A 204 -3.98 5.07 -7.69
N TYR A 205 -3.51 3.89 -7.31
CA TYR A 205 -3.27 3.52 -5.92
C TYR A 205 -1.85 3.91 -5.54
N LEU A 206 -1.74 4.83 -4.59
CA LEU A 206 -0.46 5.22 -3.99
C LEU A 206 -0.24 4.42 -2.71
N HIS A 207 0.73 3.53 -2.72
CA HIS A 207 1.14 2.71 -1.58
C HIS A 207 2.45 3.21 -0.99
N VAL A 208 2.50 3.30 0.33
CA VAL A 208 3.71 3.59 1.09
C VAL A 208 3.89 2.51 2.15
N ASP A 209 4.91 1.64 1.99
CA ASP A 209 5.47 0.90 3.11
C ASP A 209 6.36 1.86 3.92
N LEU A 210 6.22 1.84 5.24
CA LEU A 210 6.95 2.80 6.07
C LEU A 210 8.47 2.56 6.06
N ASP A 211 8.96 1.36 5.66
CA ASP A 211 10.37 1.05 5.56
C ASP A 211 11.08 1.67 4.34
N VAL A 212 10.34 2.37 3.47
CA VAL A 212 10.96 3.26 2.47
C VAL A 212 11.80 4.34 3.15
N LEU A 213 11.43 4.73 4.36
CA LEU A 213 12.23 5.61 5.22
C LEU A 213 13.54 4.93 5.65
N ASP A 214 14.53 5.75 5.99
CA ASP A 214 15.77 5.26 6.59
C ASP A 214 15.49 4.49 7.88
N ALA A 215 16.26 3.43 8.11
CA ALA A 215 16.14 2.55 9.27
C ALA A 215 16.14 3.28 10.63
N SER A 216 16.78 4.47 10.72
CA SER A 216 16.78 5.30 11.92
C SER A 216 15.42 5.92 12.24
N LEU A 217 14.55 6.08 11.24
CA LEU A 217 13.20 6.61 11.37
C LEU A 217 12.16 5.52 11.60
N THR A 218 12.51 4.26 11.34
CA THR A 218 11.66 3.08 11.51
C THR A 218 12.38 1.97 12.28
N PRO A 219 12.97 2.26 13.47
CA PRO A 219 13.89 1.34 14.15
C PRO A 219 13.28 -0.01 14.51
N THR A 220 11.97 -0.09 14.65
CA THR A 220 11.24 -1.32 15.00
C THR A 220 10.72 -2.12 13.80
N HIS A 221 10.90 -1.62 12.59
CA HIS A 221 10.50 -2.36 11.40
C HIS A 221 11.35 -3.63 11.22
N PRO A 222 10.73 -4.82 10.99
CA PRO A 222 11.46 -6.08 10.92
C PRO A 222 12.39 -6.19 9.70
N THR A 223 12.08 -5.48 8.64
CA THR A 223 12.83 -5.44 7.38
C THR A 223 13.38 -4.04 7.07
N LYS A 224 13.64 -3.24 8.11
CA LYS A 224 14.22 -1.89 7.95
C LYS A 224 15.55 -1.91 7.22
N GLU A 225 15.70 -0.98 6.30
CA GLU A 225 16.89 -0.85 5.47
C GLU A 225 17.56 0.51 5.66
N PRO A 226 18.90 0.56 5.71
CA PRO A 226 19.63 1.82 5.79
C PRO A 226 19.60 2.58 4.45
N ASN A 227 20.00 3.85 4.50
CA ASN A 227 20.09 4.74 3.34
C ASN A 227 18.72 4.97 2.65
N GLY A 228 17.65 4.93 3.41
CA GLY A 228 16.30 5.24 2.95
C GLY A 228 16.04 6.74 2.89
N LEU A 229 14.79 7.07 2.55
CA LEU A 229 14.36 8.46 2.47
C LEU A 229 14.26 9.09 3.87
N ASP A 230 14.54 10.39 3.95
CA ASP A 230 14.05 11.20 5.04
C ASP A 230 12.57 11.59 4.80
N ILE A 231 11.89 12.01 5.86
CA ILE A 231 10.46 12.35 5.77
C ILE A 231 10.20 13.51 4.78
N PRO A 232 10.96 14.61 4.79
CA PRO A 232 10.78 15.69 3.81
C PRO A 232 10.89 15.24 2.36
N THR A 233 11.84 14.35 2.05
CA THR A 233 12.00 13.81 0.70
C THR A 233 10.85 12.89 0.33
N LEU A 234 10.39 12.02 1.24
CA LEU A 234 9.23 11.17 1.03
C LEU A 234 7.97 12.01 0.75
N LEU A 235 7.71 13.03 1.56
CA LEU A 235 6.53 13.89 1.41
C LEU A 235 6.55 14.67 0.09
N ARG A 236 7.70 15.19 -0.33
CA ARG A 236 7.86 15.85 -1.64
C ARG A 236 7.58 14.88 -2.80
N ARG A 237 8.03 13.63 -2.71
CA ARG A 237 7.75 12.61 -3.72
C ARG A 237 6.28 12.17 -3.73
N ILE A 238 5.65 12.08 -2.56
CA ILE A 238 4.20 11.87 -2.44
C ILE A 238 3.43 13.01 -3.13
N GLU A 239 3.83 14.25 -2.90
CA GLU A 239 3.24 15.43 -3.55
C GLU A 239 3.31 15.33 -5.08
N ILE A 240 4.47 14.95 -5.65
CA ILE A 240 4.62 14.71 -7.10
C ILE A 240 3.56 13.72 -7.63
N VAL A 241 3.27 12.66 -6.87
CA VAL A 241 2.24 11.69 -7.27
C VAL A 241 0.84 12.26 -7.10
N MET A 242 0.56 12.96 -6.01
CA MET A 242 -0.75 13.58 -5.73
C MET A 242 -1.12 14.64 -6.77
N ASP A 243 -0.13 15.41 -7.26
CA ASP A 243 -0.30 16.47 -8.28
C ASP A 243 -0.76 15.93 -9.65
N THR A 244 -0.68 14.62 -9.88
CA THR A 244 -1.30 14.01 -11.06
C THR A 244 -2.83 14.13 -11.07
N GLY A 245 -3.46 14.39 -9.92
CA GLY A 245 -4.91 14.40 -9.74
C GLY A 245 -5.57 13.03 -9.94
N LYS A 246 -4.77 11.94 -10.05
CA LYS A 246 -5.25 10.58 -10.33
C LYS A 246 -5.31 9.67 -9.10
N VAL A 247 -4.77 10.10 -7.95
CA VAL A 247 -4.77 9.26 -6.75
C VAL A 247 -6.20 9.09 -6.25
N GLY A 248 -6.73 7.88 -6.38
CA GLY A 248 -8.06 7.49 -5.90
C GLY A 248 -8.04 6.80 -4.53
N THR A 249 -6.91 6.22 -4.16
CA THR A 249 -6.70 5.54 -2.87
C THR A 249 -5.25 5.72 -2.43
N PHE A 250 -5.07 6.02 -1.15
CA PHE A 250 -3.76 6.14 -0.51
C PHE A 250 -3.60 5.10 0.59
N GLY A 251 -2.45 4.43 0.66
CA GLY A 251 -2.10 3.46 1.68
C GLY A 251 -0.82 3.83 2.42
N LEU A 252 -0.87 3.81 3.77
CA LEU A 252 0.30 3.82 4.64
C LEU A 252 0.25 2.57 5.52
N LEU A 253 1.13 1.63 5.25
CA LEU A 253 1.10 0.29 5.83
C LEU A 253 2.43 -0.06 6.51
N ALA A 254 2.49 -1.24 7.14
CA ALA A 254 3.70 -1.84 7.67
C ALA A 254 4.44 -0.97 8.71
N MET A 255 3.73 -0.31 9.60
CA MET A 255 4.33 0.60 10.59
C MET A 255 5.21 -0.13 11.61
N TYR A 256 4.76 -1.30 12.14
CA TYR A 256 5.49 -2.13 13.10
C TYR A 256 5.99 -1.38 14.36
N ALA A 257 5.24 -0.40 14.83
CA ALA A 257 5.60 0.42 16.00
C ALA A 257 5.43 -0.35 17.32
N ARG A 258 6.52 -0.97 17.79
CA ARG A 258 6.52 -1.85 18.98
C ARG A 258 7.64 -1.51 19.96
N GLY A 259 7.37 -1.72 21.27
CA GLY A 259 8.37 -1.54 22.31
C GLY A 259 8.82 -0.07 22.48
N ALA A 260 9.94 0.14 23.16
CA ALA A 260 10.42 1.48 23.52
C ALA A 260 10.79 2.35 22.31
N GLU A 261 11.32 1.75 21.23
CA GLU A 261 11.66 2.47 20.00
C GLU A 261 10.46 2.63 19.05
N GLY A 262 9.32 2.03 19.39
CA GLY A 262 8.07 2.14 18.62
C GLY A 262 7.53 3.56 18.55
N GLU A 263 7.84 4.41 19.54
CA GLU A 263 7.47 5.82 19.54
C GLU A 263 8.09 6.57 18.35
N THR A 264 9.36 6.30 18.03
CA THR A 264 10.02 6.90 16.86
C THR A 264 9.34 6.49 15.57
N THR A 265 9.07 5.20 15.40
CA THR A 265 8.37 4.67 14.23
C THR A 265 6.96 5.28 14.12
N MET A 266 6.24 5.39 15.23
CA MET A 266 4.90 5.97 15.24
C MET A 266 4.90 7.47 14.94
N ALA A 267 5.89 8.22 15.45
CA ALA A 267 6.06 9.63 15.13
C ALA A 267 6.29 9.83 13.63
N SER A 268 7.14 9.01 13.00
CA SER A 268 7.37 9.01 11.55
C SER A 268 6.06 8.71 10.78
N ALA A 269 5.31 7.71 11.20
CA ALA A 269 4.04 7.36 10.56
C ALA A 269 3.00 8.49 10.66
N ILE A 270 2.90 9.15 11.82
CA ILE A 270 1.99 10.30 12.04
C ILE A 270 2.37 11.47 11.13
N GLU A 271 3.66 11.79 11.03
CA GLU A 271 4.15 12.89 10.18
C GLU A 271 3.88 12.60 8.71
N VAL A 272 4.20 11.39 8.23
CA VAL A 272 3.96 10.96 6.84
C VAL A 272 2.47 10.98 6.52
N MET A 273 1.61 10.43 7.38
CA MET A 273 0.15 10.41 7.15
C MET A 273 -0.41 11.83 7.04
N ARG A 274 -0.04 12.74 7.96
CA ARG A 274 -0.49 14.14 7.92
C ARG A 274 -0.04 14.86 6.65
N GLY A 275 1.24 14.71 6.29
CA GLY A 275 1.80 15.32 5.10
C GLY A 275 1.13 14.82 3.82
N ALA A 276 0.99 13.49 3.68
CA ALA A 276 0.34 12.88 2.53
C ALA A 276 -1.12 13.32 2.37
N LEU A 277 -1.91 13.34 3.46
CA LEU A 277 -3.30 13.80 3.42
C LEU A 277 -3.42 15.29 3.13
N THR A 278 -2.45 16.10 3.57
CA THR A 278 -2.39 17.53 3.24
C THR A 278 -2.16 17.71 1.74
N SER A 279 -1.17 17.06 1.16
CA SER A 279 -0.88 17.10 -0.28
C SER A 279 -2.09 16.61 -1.09
N TRP A 280 -2.72 15.51 -0.68
CA TRP A 280 -3.89 14.96 -1.37
C TRP A 280 -5.09 15.92 -1.36
N ARG A 281 -5.39 16.51 -0.20
CA ARG A 281 -6.43 17.52 -0.06
C ARG A 281 -6.19 18.73 -0.96
N ASP A 282 -4.94 19.19 -1.04
CA ASP A 282 -4.61 20.41 -1.79
C ASP A 282 -4.63 20.14 -3.31
N ALA A 283 -4.13 18.98 -3.76
CA ALA A 283 -4.26 18.53 -5.14
C ALA A 283 -5.73 18.32 -5.57
N SER A 284 -6.62 17.90 -4.65
CA SER A 284 -8.05 17.72 -4.95
C SER A 284 -8.84 19.02 -5.12
N LYS A 285 -8.24 20.19 -4.81
CA LYS A 285 -8.85 21.51 -4.98
C LYS A 285 -8.41 22.22 -6.27
N ALA A 286 -7.31 21.76 -6.86
CA ALA A 286 -6.71 22.35 -8.07
C ALA A 286 -7.43 21.87 -9.32
#